data_40a27da3bfa3779689f0ebb05d9ff2f8
#
_entry.id   40a27da3bfa3779689f0ebb05d9ff2f8
#
_cell.length_a   1.000
_cell.length_b   1.000
_cell.length_c   1.000
_cell.angle_alpha   90.00
_cell.angle_beta   90.00
_cell.angle_gamma   90.00
#
_symmetry.space_group_name_H-M   'P 1'
#
loop_
_entity.id
_entity.type
_entity.pdbx_description
1 polymer ?
#
loop_
_entity_poly.entity_id
_entity_poly.type
_entity_poly.pdbx_seq_one_letter_code
_entity_poly.pdbx_strand_id
1 'polypeptide(L)'
;MXKPKFLVRAEVDDEWGPEKEPDASAIAVAEEEEPPKEPTEIDILKKQLVDSFYGTNRGLTASTETRAEIVELITQLEAKNPNPAPTEALTRLNGKWILVYTSFVGLFPLLSRGTLPLVTLEEISQTIDSEKLTVQNSVVFAGPLATTSISTNAKFEVRSPQRVQIKFEEGIIGTPQLTDSIVLPENVEFLGQKIDLTPFKGLLSSVQDTASSVAKTISTQPPLKFPISGARAESWLLTTYLDDDLRISRGDGGSVFVLIKEGSALLTQ
;
A
#
# COMPACT_ATOMS: atom_id res chain seq x y z
N MET A 1 -3.50 58.17 47.84
CA MET A 1 -4.81 58.21 47.16
C MET A 1 -5.35 56.80 46.90
N UNK A 2 -6.33 56.16 47.63
CA UNK A 2 -6.67 55.15 47.55
C UNK A 2 -7.58 54.94 46.88
N LYS A 3 -7.75 54.06 46.36
CA LYS A 3 -8.93 53.67 45.59
C LYS A 3 -9.86 52.86 46.47
N PRO A 4 -11.13 53.11 46.42
CA PRO A 4 -12.06 52.33 47.23
C PRO A 4 -12.27 50.93 46.64
N LYS A 5 -12.31 49.97 47.56
CA LYS A 5 -12.74 48.61 47.27
C LYS A 5 -14.25 48.52 47.37
N PHE A 6 -14.89 48.06 46.32
CA PHE A 6 -16.30 47.70 46.35
C PHE A 6 -16.49 46.27 46.81
N LEU A 7 -17.12 46.09 47.94
CA LEU A 7 -17.57 44.80 48.41
C LEU A 7 -19.00 44.61 47.94
N VAL A 8 -19.23 43.65 47.10
CA VAL A 8 -20.59 43.22 46.74
C VAL A 8 -20.96 42.09 47.68
N ARG A 9 -21.94 42.39 48.51
CA ARG A 9 -22.51 41.42 49.44
C ARG A 9 -23.59 40.63 48.66
N ALA A 10 -23.43 39.35 48.52
CA ALA A 10 -24.47 38.49 48.00
C ALA A 10 -25.39 38.09 49.09
N GLU A 11 -26.63 38.43 48.93
CA GLU A 11 -27.69 37.94 49.82
C GLU A 11 -28.08 36.53 49.41
N VAL A 12 -28.00 35.61 50.35
CA VAL A 12 -28.42 34.24 50.16
C VAL A 12 -29.88 34.16 50.51
N ASP A 13 -30.72 33.95 49.52
CA ASP A 13 -32.13 33.62 49.78
C ASP A 13 -32.24 32.12 49.90
N ASP A 14 -32.49 31.67 51.09
CA ASP A 14 -32.77 30.26 51.37
C ASP A 14 -34.25 29.99 51.04
N GLU A 15 -34.45 29.52 49.80
CA GLU A 15 -35.78 28.98 49.48
C GLU A 15 -35.59 27.49 49.12
N TRP A 16 -36.05 26.65 50.05
CA TRP A 16 -36.10 25.22 49.91
C TRP A 16 -37.15 24.83 48.86
N GLY A 17 -36.77 24.63 47.62
CA GLY A 17 -37.59 23.94 46.65
C GLY A 17 -37.13 22.51 46.50
N PRO A 18 -38.04 21.56 46.19
CA PRO A 18 -37.61 20.17 45.99
C PRO A 18 -36.65 20.07 44.81
N GLU A 19 -35.49 19.48 45.07
CA GLU A 19 -34.51 19.20 44.06
C GLU A 19 -35.12 18.26 43.00
N LYS A 20 -35.31 18.77 41.80
CA LYS A 20 -35.56 17.91 40.67
C LYS A 20 -34.23 17.32 40.27
N GLU A 21 -34.12 16.01 40.44
CA GLU A 21 -33.00 15.28 39.89
C GLU A 21 -32.89 15.61 38.40
N PRO A 22 -31.70 15.95 37.91
CA PRO A 22 -31.52 16.15 36.47
C PRO A 22 -31.80 14.83 35.75
N ASP A 23 -32.71 14.90 34.84
CA ASP A 23 -33.06 13.78 33.99
C ASP A 23 -31.80 13.40 33.20
N ALA A 24 -31.26 12.22 33.52
CA ALA A 24 -30.02 11.73 32.92
C ALA A 24 -30.16 11.36 31.44
N SER A 25 -31.33 11.58 30.84
CA SER A 25 -31.63 11.20 29.47
C SER A 25 -31.43 12.33 28.45
N ALA A 26 -30.89 13.47 28.86
CA ALA A 26 -30.87 14.62 27.94
C ALA A 26 -29.48 15.21 27.67
N ILE A 27 -28.42 14.43 27.88
CA ILE A 27 -27.13 14.86 27.38
C ILE A 27 -26.71 13.90 26.27
N ALA A 28 -27.40 13.97 25.16
CA ALA A 28 -26.79 13.68 23.90
C ALA A 28 -25.79 14.81 23.67
N VAL A 29 -24.55 14.57 24.03
CA VAL A 29 -23.47 15.41 23.56
C VAL A 29 -23.48 15.15 22.04
N ALA A 30 -24.03 16.08 21.30
CA ALA A 30 -23.80 16.15 19.89
C ALA A 30 -22.28 16.23 19.76
N GLU A 31 -21.66 15.13 19.31
CA GLU A 31 -20.29 15.20 18.83
C GLU A 31 -20.32 16.29 17.77
N GLU A 32 -19.74 17.44 18.10
CA GLU A 32 -19.50 18.45 17.10
C GLU A 32 -18.59 17.79 16.06
N GLU A 33 -19.17 17.43 14.91
CA GLU A 33 -18.38 17.03 13.78
C GLU A 33 -17.43 18.20 13.51
N GLU A 34 -16.14 17.97 13.72
CA GLU A 34 -15.15 18.97 13.34
C GLU A 34 -15.39 19.30 11.88
N PRO A 35 -15.43 20.59 11.52
CA PRO A 35 -15.57 20.94 10.12
C PRO A 35 -14.46 20.28 9.33
N PRO A 36 -14.72 19.78 8.10
CA PRO A 36 -13.69 19.14 7.33
C PRO A 36 -12.49 20.06 7.20
N LYS A 37 -11.32 19.56 7.59
CA LYS A 37 -10.08 20.31 7.50
C LYS A 37 -9.79 20.60 6.04
N GLU A 38 -9.41 21.83 5.73
CA GLU A 38 -8.96 22.18 4.40
C GLU A 38 -7.72 21.33 4.06
N PRO A 39 -7.60 20.84 2.82
CA PRO A 39 -6.43 20.04 2.44
C PRO A 39 -5.16 20.84 2.66
N THR A 40 -4.17 20.19 3.27
CA THR A 40 -2.85 20.77 3.44
C THR A 40 -2.11 20.76 2.11
N GLU A 41 -0.99 21.50 2.04
CA GLU A 41 -0.13 21.47 0.86
C GLU A 41 0.35 20.05 0.56
N ILE A 42 0.69 19.27 1.60
CA ILE A 42 1.07 17.87 1.43
C ILE A 42 -0.09 17.06 0.85
N ASP A 43 -1.31 17.25 1.34
CA ASP A 43 -2.49 16.54 0.82
C ASP A 43 -2.69 16.81 -0.68
N ILE A 44 -2.51 18.06 -1.09
CA ILE A 44 -2.64 18.45 -2.50
C ILE A 44 -1.55 17.77 -3.34
N LEU A 45 -0.31 17.78 -2.86
CA LEU A 45 0.80 17.13 -3.58
C LEU A 45 0.60 15.63 -3.69
N LYS A 46 0.11 14.98 -2.64
CA LYS A 46 -0.17 13.53 -2.66
C LYS A 46 -1.24 13.20 -3.70
N LYS A 47 -2.30 14.00 -3.75
CA LYS A 47 -3.36 13.80 -4.74
C LYS A 47 -2.84 14.00 -6.16
N GLN A 48 -2.07 15.05 -6.38
CA GLN A 48 -1.46 15.31 -7.70
C GLN A 48 -0.55 14.16 -8.12
N LEU A 49 0.22 13.62 -7.18
CA LEU A 49 1.12 12.50 -7.46
C LEU A 49 0.32 11.26 -7.88
N VAL A 50 -0.70 10.89 -7.11
CA VAL A 50 -1.54 9.74 -7.43
C VAL A 50 -2.21 9.92 -8.79
N ASP A 51 -2.75 11.11 -9.06
CA ASP A 51 -3.39 11.41 -10.34
C ASP A 51 -2.39 11.30 -11.51
N SER A 52 -1.14 11.70 -11.29
CA SER A 52 -0.14 11.72 -12.36
C SER A 52 0.30 10.33 -12.79
N PHE A 53 0.39 9.35 -11.87
CA PHE A 53 0.79 8.01 -12.26
C PHE A 53 -0.41 7.06 -12.48
N TYR A 54 -1.63 7.53 -12.27
CA TYR A 54 -2.82 6.71 -12.47
C TYR A 54 -2.86 6.17 -13.89
N GLY A 55 -3.13 4.87 -14.02
CA GLY A 55 -3.22 4.23 -15.32
C GLY A 55 -1.91 3.92 -16.00
N THR A 56 -0.78 4.18 -15.34
CA THR A 56 0.55 3.97 -15.94
C THR A 56 1.13 2.58 -15.66
N ASN A 57 0.38 1.67 -15.05
CA ASN A 57 0.87 0.36 -14.64
C ASN A 57 2.16 0.48 -13.83
N ARG A 58 2.07 1.19 -12.72
CA ARG A 58 3.18 1.43 -11.78
C ARG A 58 4.37 2.13 -12.45
N GLY A 59 4.10 2.92 -13.48
CA GLY A 59 5.10 3.69 -14.20
C GLY A 59 5.59 3.07 -15.50
N LEU A 60 5.22 1.82 -15.78
CA LEU A 60 5.69 1.13 -17.00
C LEU A 60 5.33 1.89 -18.26
N THR A 61 4.09 2.40 -18.35
CA THR A 61 3.58 3.06 -19.55
C THR A 61 3.60 4.59 -19.45
N ALA A 62 4.24 5.12 -18.42
CA ALA A 62 4.31 6.57 -18.25
C ALA A 62 5.15 7.21 -19.35
N SER A 63 4.65 8.31 -19.90
CA SER A 63 5.39 9.11 -20.88
C SER A 63 6.56 9.82 -20.21
N THR A 64 7.49 10.31 -21.02
CA THR A 64 8.62 11.11 -20.52
C THR A 64 8.12 12.36 -19.76
N GLU A 65 7.08 13.01 -20.27
CA GLU A 65 6.49 14.16 -19.60
C GLU A 65 5.87 13.80 -18.26
N THR A 66 5.15 12.69 -18.21
CA THR A 66 4.54 12.21 -16.96
C THR A 66 5.61 11.88 -15.95
N ARG A 67 6.69 11.22 -16.36
CA ARG A 67 7.82 10.91 -15.48
C ARG A 67 8.46 12.15 -14.90
N ALA A 68 8.62 13.18 -15.72
CA ALA A 68 9.17 14.47 -15.26
C ALA A 68 8.27 15.13 -14.22
N GLU A 69 6.96 15.11 -14.45
CA GLU A 69 5.98 15.63 -13.49
C GLU A 69 6.05 14.87 -12.18
N ILE A 70 6.12 13.55 -12.25
CA ILE A 70 6.20 12.70 -11.06
C ILE A 70 7.48 13.01 -10.26
N VAL A 71 8.62 13.14 -10.93
CA VAL A 71 9.89 13.50 -10.27
C VAL A 71 9.76 14.83 -9.53
N GLU A 72 9.14 15.81 -10.17
CA GLU A 72 8.94 17.13 -9.57
C GLU A 72 8.06 17.04 -8.31
N LEU A 73 6.96 16.30 -8.38
CA LEU A 73 6.06 16.13 -7.24
C LEU A 73 6.74 15.37 -6.10
N ILE A 74 7.50 14.33 -6.43
CA ILE A 74 8.27 13.58 -5.43
C ILE A 74 9.27 14.49 -4.73
N THR A 75 9.99 15.31 -5.48
CA THR A 75 10.98 16.23 -4.92
C THR A 75 10.33 17.21 -3.95
N GLN A 76 9.15 17.73 -4.30
CA GLN A 76 8.42 18.64 -3.42
C GLN A 76 7.97 17.94 -2.14
N LEU A 77 7.47 16.70 -2.24
CA LEU A 77 7.06 15.93 -1.06
C LEU A 77 8.26 15.62 -0.17
N GLU A 78 9.37 15.21 -0.76
CA GLU A 78 10.58 14.91 0.01
C GLU A 78 11.06 16.14 0.79
N ALA A 79 10.94 17.34 0.21
CA ALA A 79 11.30 18.58 0.88
C ALA A 79 10.38 18.89 2.07
N LYS A 80 9.18 18.33 2.09
CA LYS A 80 8.18 18.56 3.14
C LYS A 80 7.99 17.34 4.05
N ASN A 81 8.89 16.37 3.97
CA ASN A 81 8.80 15.10 4.70
C ASN A 81 8.56 15.33 6.20
N PRO A 82 7.42 14.85 6.75
CA PRO A 82 7.17 15.03 8.19
C PRO A 82 8.00 14.12 9.08
N ASN A 83 8.64 13.09 8.51
CA ASN A 83 9.46 12.14 9.26
C ASN A 83 10.84 12.03 8.61
N PRO A 84 11.73 13.03 8.85
CA PRO A 84 13.01 13.06 8.16
C PRO A 84 14.03 12.03 8.66
N ALA A 85 13.75 11.38 9.78
CA ALA A 85 14.59 10.31 10.33
C ALA A 85 13.74 9.06 10.58
N PRO A 86 13.25 8.40 9.52
CA PRO A 86 12.30 7.28 9.69
C PRO A 86 12.88 6.09 10.44
N THR A 87 14.22 5.89 10.40
CA THR A 87 14.82 4.78 11.16
C THR A 87 14.83 5.03 12.67
N GLU A 88 14.60 6.26 13.10
CA GLU A 88 14.45 6.59 14.52
C GLU A 88 13.00 6.43 14.99
N ALA A 89 12.08 6.15 14.07
CA ALA A 89 10.67 5.93 14.34
C ALA A 89 10.17 4.71 13.55
N LEU A 90 10.84 3.57 13.74
CA LEU A 90 10.62 2.36 12.94
C LEU A 90 9.18 1.86 12.98
N THR A 91 8.44 2.11 14.08
CA THR A 91 7.05 1.69 14.15
C THR A 91 6.17 2.34 13.09
N ARG A 92 6.55 3.51 12.59
CA ARG A 92 5.82 4.18 11.51
C ARG A 92 5.96 3.46 10.17
N LEU A 93 6.99 2.62 10.04
CA LEU A 93 7.19 1.80 8.83
C LEU A 93 6.39 0.51 8.84
N ASN A 94 5.84 0.10 10.01
CA ASN A 94 5.12 -1.16 10.14
C ASN A 94 3.92 -1.26 9.22
N GLY A 95 3.67 -2.47 8.74
CA GLY A 95 2.48 -2.81 7.99
C GLY A 95 2.76 -3.15 6.55
N LYS A 96 1.70 -3.23 5.79
CA LYS A 96 1.75 -3.59 4.38
C LYS A 96 1.64 -2.34 3.51
N TRP A 97 2.60 -2.17 2.62
CA TRP A 97 2.72 -1.04 1.71
C TRP A 97 2.59 -1.52 0.27
N ILE A 98 1.69 -0.92 -0.48
CA ILE A 98 1.39 -1.31 -1.86
C ILE A 98 2.22 -0.44 -2.80
N LEU A 99 2.95 -1.07 -3.71
CA LEU A 99 3.74 -0.35 -4.71
C LEU A 99 2.80 0.22 -5.77
N VAL A 100 2.84 1.54 -5.97
CA VAL A 100 1.97 2.23 -6.94
C VAL A 100 2.75 2.90 -8.06
N TYR A 101 4.05 3.13 -7.88
CA TYR A 101 4.92 3.70 -8.92
C TYR A 101 6.36 3.34 -8.64
N THR A 102 7.11 3.06 -9.70
CA THR A 102 8.56 2.92 -9.59
C THR A 102 9.23 3.36 -10.88
N SER A 103 10.43 3.88 -10.76
CA SER A 103 11.34 4.14 -11.88
C SER A 103 12.34 3.01 -12.08
N PHE A 104 12.26 1.93 -11.29
CA PHE A 104 13.22 0.84 -11.34
C PHE A 104 13.01 -0.02 -12.59
N VAL A 105 13.87 0.13 -13.57
CA VAL A 105 13.74 -0.57 -14.87
C VAL A 105 13.83 -2.09 -14.72
N GLY A 106 14.50 -2.59 -13.67
CA GLY A 106 14.58 -4.03 -13.39
C GLY A 106 13.23 -4.69 -13.10
N LEU A 107 12.22 -3.89 -12.72
CA LEU A 107 10.88 -4.41 -12.45
C LEU A 107 10.01 -4.44 -13.72
N PHE A 108 10.40 -3.71 -14.77
CA PHE A 108 9.55 -3.55 -15.95
C PHE A 108 9.24 -4.87 -16.68
N PRO A 109 10.16 -5.85 -16.80
CA PRO A 109 9.78 -7.14 -17.37
C PRO A 109 8.64 -7.83 -16.62
N LEU A 110 8.62 -7.72 -15.28
CA LEU A 110 7.53 -8.25 -14.47
C LEU A 110 6.23 -7.49 -14.74
N LEU A 111 6.29 -6.16 -14.79
CA LEU A 111 5.12 -5.31 -15.02
C LEU A 111 4.50 -5.55 -16.41
N SER A 112 5.33 -5.87 -17.41
CA SER A 112 4.85 -6.14 -18.75
C SER A 112 4.19 -7.53 -18.86
N ARG A 113 4.21 -8.30 -17.79
CA ARG A 113 3.60 -9.64 -17.69
C ARG A 113 4.24 -10.68 -18.59
N GLY A 114 5.38 -10.37 -19.16
CA GLY A 114 6.08 -11.31 -20.02
C GLY A 114 5.22 -11.80 -21.17
N THR A 115 5.12 -13.12 -21.32
CA THR A 115 4.44 -13.75 -22.43
C THR A 115 3.18 -14.53 -22.05
N LEU A 116 2.69 -14.36 -20.81
CA LEU A 116 1.55 -15.14 -20.34
C LEU A 116 0.26 -14.32 -20.50
N PRO A 117 -0.55 -14.60 -21.51
CA PRO A 117 -1.69 -13.73 -21.84
C PRO A 117 -2.85 -13.81 -20.87
N LEU A 118 -2.93 -14.86 -20.06
CA LEU A 118 -4.04 -15.04 -19.12
C LEU A 118 -3.66 -14.73 -17.66
N VAL A 119 -2.44 -14.27 -17.45
CA VAL A 119 -1.96 -13.97 -16.09
C VAL A 119 -1.94 -12.45 -15.90
N THR A 120 -2.57 -12.02 -14.82
CA THR A 120 -2.62 -10.59 -14.43
C THR A 120 -1.81 -10.40 -13.16
N LEU A 121 -0.98 -9.37 -13.14
CA LEU A 121 -0.27 -8.97 -11.93
C LEU A 121 -1.23 -8.11 -11.10
N GLU A 122 -1.65 -8.64 -9.94
CA GLU A 122 -2.66 -7.99 -9.10
C GLU A 122 -2.07 -6.98 -8.12
N GLU A 123 -0.93 -7.31 -7.51
CA GLU A 123 -0.39 -6.49 -6.43
C GLU A 123 1.09 -6.74 -6.27
N ILE A 124 1.83 -5.68 -6.02
CA ILE A 124 3.20 -5.74 -5.52
C ILE A 124 3.19 -5.02 -4.18
N SER A 125 3.72 -5.65 -3.15
CA SER A 125 3.68 -5.09 -1.80
C SER A 125 4.95 -5.38 -1.02
N GLN A 126 5.13 -4.58 0.03
CA GLN A 126 6.21 -4.77 0.99
C GLN A 126 5.61 -4.69 2.38
N THR A 127 5.83 -5.73 3.18
CA THR A 127 5.35 -5.79 4.56
C THR A 127 6.55 -5.68 5.50
N ILE A 128 6.49 -4.73 6.42
CA ILE A 128 7.58 -4.42 7.34
C ILE A 128 7.14 -4.71 8.77
N ASP A 129 8.00 -5.41 9.52
CA ASP A 129 7.82 -5.68 10.93
C ASP A 129 9.04 -5.09 11.65
N SER A 130 8.84 -3.97 12.34
CA SER A 130 9.93 -3.27 13.00
C SER A 130 10.43 -3.95 14.26
N GLU A 131 9.60 -4.79 14.91
CA GLU A 131 10.04 -5.53 16.08
C GLU A 131 11.03 -6.62 15.69
N LYS A 132 10.74 -7.33 14.62
CA LYS A 132 11.60 -8.43 14.15
C LYS A 132 12.69 -7.95 13.19
N LEU A 133 12.64 -6.69 12.75
CA LEU A 133 13.53 -6.13 11.75
C LEU A 133 13.48 -6.94 10.45
N THR A 134 12.27 -7.28 10.03
CA THR A 134 12.04 -8.08 8.82
C THR A 134 11.25 -7.31 7.79
N VAL A 135 11.47 -7.65 6.54
CA VAL A 135 10.72 -7.13 5.40
C VAL A 135 10.40 -8.28 4.46
N GLN A 136 9.15 -8.31 3.99
CA GLN A 136 8.72 -9.27 2.99
C GLN A 136 8.24 -8.52 1.77
N ASN A 137 8.85 -8.80 0.62
CA ASN A 137 8.36 -8.32 -0.66
C ASN A 137 7.49 -9.41 -1.28
N SER A 138 6.35 -9.02 -1.85
CA SER A 138 5.40 -9.98 -2.38
C SER A 138 4.81 -9.49 -3.70
N VAL A 139 4.64 -10.42 -4.64
CA VAL A 139 3.96 -10.18 -5.90
C VAL A 139 2.82 -11.20 -6.00
N VAL A 140 1.61 -10.72 -6.26
CA VAL A 140 0.44 -11.56 -6.41
C VAL A 140 0.01 -11.58 -7.87
N PHE A 141 -0.13 -12.78 -8.42
CA PHE A 141 -0.59 -13.00 -9.79
C PHE A 141 -1.96 -13.67 -9.78
N ALA A 142 -2.83 -13.27 -10.68
CA ALA A 142 -4.11 -13.93 -10.90
C ALA A 142 -4.10 -14.60 -12.26
N GLY A 143 -4.41 -15.89 -12.28
CA GLY A 143 -4.67 -16.63 -13.50
C GLY A 143 -6.14 -17.01 -13.60
N PRO A 144 -6.55 -17.71 -14.66
CA PRO A 144 -7.96 -18.06 -14.82
C PRO A 144 -8.48 -19.05 -13.77
N LEU A 145 -7.60 -19.84 -13.15
CA LEU A 145 -7.98 -20.87 -12.18
C LEU A 145 -7.66 -20.49 -10.74
N ALA A 146 -6.63 -19.70 -10.54
CA ALA A 146 -6.10 -19.48 -9.20
C ALA A 146 -5.26 -18.21 -9.13
N THR A 147 -5.13 -17.69 -7.91
CA THR A 147 -4.13 -16.67 -7.60
C THR A 147 -2.94 -17.33 -6.91
N THR A 148 -1.75 -16.83 -7.15
CA THR A 148 -0.55 -17.29 -6.47
C THR A 148 0.33 -16.10 -6.14
N SER A 149 1.22 -16.28 -5.17
CA SER A 149 2.15 -15.23 -4.78
C SER A 149 3.58 -15.72 -4.86
N ILE A 150 4.49 -14.80 -5.17
CA ILE A 150 5.93 -15.01 -5.05
C ILE A 150 6.42 -13.95 -4.07
N SER A 151 7.13 -14.39 -3.04
CA SER A 151 7.59 -13.49 -1.98
C SER A 151 9.06 -13.70 -1.70
N THR A 152 9.70 -12.68 -1.15
CA THR A 152 11.03 -12.82 -0.57
C THR A 152 10.99 -12.33 0.87
N ASN A 153 11.63 -13.07 1.76
CA ASN A 153 11.81 -12.66 3.15
C ASN A 153 13.23 -12.13 3.33
N ALA A 154 13.35 -11.05 4.07
CA ALA A 154 14.61 -10.39 4.31
C ALA A 154 14.68 -9.84 5.71
N LYS A 155 15.91 -9.61 6.18
CA LYS A 155 16.17 -8.84 7.40
C LYS A 155 16.77 -7.51 7.02
N PHE A 156 16.56 -6.50 7.85
CA PHE A 156 17.19 -5.21 7.61
C PHE A 156 17.92 -4.71 8.84
N GLU A 157 18.95 -3.90 8.59
CA GLU A 157 19.72 -3.22 9.61
C GLU A 157 19.69 -1.72 9.36
N VAL A 158 19.54 -0.95 10.43
CA VAL A 158 19.60 0.51 10.34
C VAL A 158 21.05 0.95 10.15
N ARG A 159 21.30 1.79 9.16
CA ARG A 159 22.63 2.32 8.86
C ARG A 159 22.73 3.83 9.12
N SER A 160 21.63 4.55 8.96
CA SER A 160 21.59 6.00 9.15
C SER A 160 20.14 6.41 9.42
N PRO A 161 19.86 7.68 9.69
CA PRO A 161 18.48 8.11 9.92
C PRO A 161 17.52 7.82 8.79
N GLN A 162 18.00 7.65 7.54
CA GLN A 162 17.14 7.35 6.40
C GLN A 162 17.44 6.01 5.76
N ARG A 163 18.58 5.41 6.02
CA ARG A 163 19.05 4.25 5.25
C ARG A 163 19.00 2.96 6.05
N VAL A 164 18.49 1.92 5.40
CA VAL A 164 18.58 0.55 5.89
C VAL A 164 19.33 -0.30 4.89
N GLN A 165 20.04 -1.31 5.39
CA GLN A 165 20.64 -2.37 4.60
C GLN A 165 19.73 -3.58 4.69
N ILE A 166 19.38 -4.15 3.55
CA ILE A 166 18.46 -5.28 3.45
C ILE A 166 19.23 -6.51 3.01
N LYS A 167 19.03 -7.62 3.72
CA LYS A 167 19.63 -8.91 3.35
C LYS A 167 18.51 -9.92 3.12
N PHE A 168 18.34 -10.33 1.86
CA PHE A 168 17.35 -11.33 1.49
C PHE A 168 17.80 -12.71 1.95
N GLU A 169 16.90 -13.48 2.52
CA GLU A 169 17.21 -14.78 3.10
C GLU A 169 16.55 -15.93 2.37
N GLU A 170 15.30 -15.77 1.91
CA GLU A 170 14.60 -16.83 1.22
C GLU A 170 13.56 -16.29 0.25
N GLY A 171 13.28 -17.09 -0.76
CA GLY A 171 12.14 -16.89 -1.64
C GLY A 171 11.06 -17.90 -1.30
N ILE A 172 9.81 -17.51 -1.55
CA ILE A 172 8.64 -18.34 -1.27
C ILE A 172 7.71 -18.28 -2.47
N ILE A 173 7.36 -19.44 -3.01
CA ILE A 173 6.29 -19.54 -3.98
C ILE A 173 5.06 -20.03 -3.20
N GLY A 174 4.08 -19.18 -3.08
CA GLY A 174 2.89 -19.49 -2.29
C GLY A 174 2.03 -20.54 -2.95
N THR A 175 1.28 -21.27 -2.12
CA THR A 175 0.30 -22.23 -2.59
C THR A 175 -0.77 -21.51 -3.39
N PRO A 176 -1.07 -21.94 -4.62
CA PRO A 176 -2.12 -21.29 -5.39
C PRO A 176 -3.48 -21.36 -4.67
N GLN A 177 -4.18 -20.24 -4.66
CA GLN A 177 -5.51 -20.13 -4.07
C GLN A 177 -6.53 -20.15 -5.19
N LEU A 178 -7.45 -21.15 -5.14
CA LEU A 178 -8.44 -21.33 -6.20
C LEU A 178 -9.40 -20.15 -6.28
N THR A 179 -9.72 -19.74 -7.49
CA THR A 179 -10.86 -18.83 -7.73
C THR A 179 -12.14 -19.63 -7.75
N ASP A 180 -13.25 -19.02 -7.33
CA ASP A 180 -14.54 -19.71 -7.26
C ASP A 180 -15.08 -20.12 -8.62
N SER A 181 -14.67 -19.43 -9.67
CA SER A 181 -15.10 -19.73 -11.03
C SER A 181 -14.01 -19.32 -12.01
N ILE A 182 -13.93 -20.07 -13.10
CA ILE A 182 -13.06 -19.71 -14.22
C ILE A 182 -13.71 -18.58 -14.98
N VAL A 183 -13.06 -17.41 -15.00
CA VAL A 183 -13.54 -16.28 -15.80
C VAL A 183 -12.58 -16.13 -16.98
N LEU A 184 -13.06 -16.47 -18.16
CA LEU A 184 -12.29 -16.27 -19.38
C LEU A 184 -12.71 -14.95 -20.02
N PRO A 185 -11.78 -14.06 -20.31
CA PRO A 185 -12.12 -12.87 -21.08
C PRO A 185 -12.56 -13.27 -22.49
N GLU A 186 -13.43 -12.48 -23.10
CA GLU A 186 -13.90 -12.77 -24.45
C GLU A 186 -12.78 -12.70 -25.49
N ASN A 187 -11.81 -11.84 -25.22
CA ASN A 187 -10.67 -11.62 -26.11
C ASN A 187 -9.40 -11.57 -25.31
N VAL A 188 -8.34 -12.13 -25.88
CA VAL A 188 -6.98 -12.07 -25.34
C VAL A 188 -6.07 -11.53 -26.41
N GLU A 189 -5.25 -10.56 -26.08
CA GLU A 189 -4.22 -10.03 -26.96
C GLU A 189 -2.92 -10.78 -26.75
N PHE A 190 -2.43 -11.43 -27.80
CA PHE A 190 -1.18 -12.18 -27.77
C PHE A 190 -0.35 -11.84 -29.00
N LEU A 191 0.84 -11.36 -28.77
CA LEU A 191 1.78 -10.93 -29.83
C LEU A 191 1.15 -9.92 -30.81
N GLY A 192 0.37 -9.00 -30.25
CA GLY A 192 -0.29 -7.95 -31.05
C GLY A 192 -1.55 -8.40 -31.77
N GLN A 193 -1.98 -9.65 -31.60
CA GLN A 193 -3.19 -10.16 -32.23
C GLN A 193 -4.25 -10.42 -31.17
N LYS A 194 -5.49 -10.00 -31.49
CA LYS A 194 -6.63 -10.31 -30.65
C LYS A 194 -7.15 -11.71 -30.97
N ILE A 195 -7.18 -12.56 -29.96
CA ILE A 195 -7.72 -13.92 -30.10
C ILE A 195 -9.10 -13.93 -29.46
N ASP A 196 -10.12 -14.29 -30.23
CA ASP A 196 -11.50 -14.42 -29.75
C ASP A 196 -11.66 -15.76 -29.05
N LEU A 197 -11.89 -15.74 -27.74
CA LEU A 197 -12.06 -16.95 -26.93
C LEU A 197 -13.53 -17.37 -26.81
N THR A 198 -14.47 -16.62 -27.40
CA THR A 198 -15.90 -16.92 -27.30
C THR A 198 -16.22 -18.34 -27.79
N PRO A 199 -15.63 -18.85 -28.90
CA PRO A 199 -15.90 -20.23 -29.34
C PRO A 199 -15.46 -21.29 -28.32
N PHE A 200 -14.59 -20.96 -27.39
CA PHE A 200 -14.04 -21.92 -26.43
C PHE A 200 -14.82 -21.98 -25.13
N LYS A 201 -15.82 -21.10 -24.94
CA LYS A 201 -16.61 -21.07 -23.70
C LYS A 201 -17.39 -22.35 -23.45
N GLY A 202 -17.84 -23.01 -24.51
CA GLY A 202 -18.58 -24.28 -24.41
C GLY A 202 -17.67 -25.45 -24.00
N LEU A 203 -16.39 -25.41 -24.35
CA LEU A 203 -15.45 -26.47 -23.99
C LEU A 203 -15.00 -26.34 -22.53
N LEU A 204 -15.10 -25.15 -21.95
CA LEU A 204 -14.61 -24.89 -20.59
C LEU A 204 -15.43 -25.60 -19.53
N SER A 205 -16.73 -25.80 -19.76
CA SER A 205 -17.58 -26.47 -18.77
C SER A 205 -17.18 -27.94 -18.57
N SER A 206 -16.65 -28.60 -19.61
CA SER A 206 -16.21 -29.98 -19.48
C SER A 206 -14.79 -30.09 -18.91
N VAL A 207 -13.94 -29.10 -19.16
CA VAL A 207 -12.57 -29.06 -18.64
C VAL A 207 -12.54 -28.53 -17.20
N GLN A 208 -13.51 -27.70 -16.82
CA GLN A 208 -13.53 -27.02 -15.54
C GLN A 208 -13.51 -27.99 -14.36
N ASP A 209 -14.27 -29.09 -14.42
CA ASP A 209 -14.31 -30.07 -13.32
C ASP A 209 -12.97 -30.75 -13.10
N THR A 210 -12.30 -31.17 -14.19
CA THR A 210 -10.99 -31.79 -14.10
C THR A 210 -9.91 -30.80 -13.64
N ALA A 211 -9.93 -29.59 -14.19
CA ALA A 211 -9.00 -28.54 -13.82
C ALA A 211 -9.18 -28.14 -12.35
N SER A 212 -10.44 -28.08 -11.88
CA SER A 212 -10.75 -27.77 -10.48
C SER A 212 -10.20 -28.84 -9.52
N SER A 213 -10.29 -30.11 -9.90
CA SER A 213 -9.74 -31.21 -9.08
C SER A 213 -8.22 -31.12 -8.98
N VAL A 214 -7.54 -30.87 -10.08
CA VAL A 214 -6.08 -30.70 -10.10
C VAL A 214 -5.68 -29.48 -9.27
N ALA A 215 -6.38 -28.36 -9.45
CA ALA A 215 -6.08 -27.13 -8.72
C ALA A 215 -6.31 -27.31 -7.22
N LYS A 216 -7.35 -28.03 -6.79
CA LYS A 216 -7.58 -28.34 -5.40
C LYS A 216 -6.42 -29.16 -4.81
N THR A 217 -5.92 -30.12 -5.56
CA THR A 217 -4.77 -30.93 -5.13
C THR A 217 -3.54 -30.04 -4.96
N ILE A 218 -3.29 -29.14 -5.90
CA ILE A 218 -2.15 -28.21 -5.82
C ILE A 218 -2.31 -27.25 -4.64
N SER A 219 -3.53 -26.74 -4.39
CA SER A 219 -3.77 -25.76 -3.34
C SER A 219 -3.63 -26.32 -1.93
N THR A 220 -3.61 -27.66 -1.77
CA THR A 220 -3.35 -28.29 -0.46
C THR A 220 -1.87 -28.49 -0.17
N GLN A 221 -0.99 -28.21 -1.15
CA GLN A 221 0.44 -28.38 -0.95
C GLN A 221 1.02 -27.21 -0.15
N PRO A 222 2.06 -27.44 0.66
CA PRO A 222 2.69 -26.34 1.39
C PRO A 222 3.44 -25.42 0.42
N PRO A 223 3.67 -24.15 0.80
CA PRO A 223 4.47 -23.25 -0.04
C PRO A 223 5.88 -23.78 -0.27
N LEU A 224 6.44 -23.49 -1.44
CA LEU A 224 7.81 -23.83 -1.76
C LEU A 224 8.74 -22.73 -1.27
N LYS A 225 9.74 -23.11 -0.50
CA LYS A 225 10.75 -22.19 0.03
C LYS A 225 12.11 -22.54 -0.51
N PHE A 226 12.90 -21.52 -0.84
CA PHE A 226 14.26 -21.69 -1.31
C PHE A 226 15.17 -20.61 -0.75
N PRO A 227 16.43 -20.95 -0.43
CA PRO A 227 17.34 -19.94 0.14
C PRO A 227 17.83 -18.97 -0.93
N ILE A 228 18.10 -17.73 -0.51
CA ILE A 228 18.72 -16.71 -1.34
C ILE A 228 20.08 -16.40 -0.72
N SER A 229 21.13 -16.41 -1.53
CA SER A 229 22.48 -16.17 -1.04
C SER A 229 23.32 -15.49 -2.11
N GLY A 230 24.49 -14.98 -1.71
CA GLY A 230 25.44 -14.36 -2.60
C GLY A 230 25.36 -12.85 -2.59
N ALA A 231 26.09 -12.21 -3.50
CA ALA A 231 26.23 -10.76 -3.56
C ALA A 231 24.91 -10.06 -3.90
N ARG A 232 24.02 -10.73 -4.63
CA ARG A 232 22.71 -10.16 -5.00
C ARG A 232 21.69 -10.24 -3.87
N ALA A 233 22.05 -10.90 -2.76
CA ALA A 233 21.17 -11.02 -1.62
C ALA A 233 21.09 -9.74 -0.77
N GLU A 234 21.95 -8.77 -1.04
CA GLU A 234 21.99 -7.54 -0.28
C GLU A 234 21.57 -6.34 -1.12
N SER A 235 20.89 -5.39 -0.48
CA SER A 235 20.44 -4.16 -1.10
C SER A 235 20.34 -3.08 -0.03
N TRP A 236 20.23 -1.82 -0.45
CA TRP A 236 19.99 -0.74 0.49
C TRP A 236 18.79 0.08 0.05
N LEU A 237 18.20 0.76 1.00
CA LEU A 237 17.00 1.58 0.76
C LEU A 237 17.06 2.82 1.64
N LEU A 238 16.82 3.97 1.01
CA LEU A 238 16.65 5.25 1.68
C LEU A 238 15.18 5.61 1.71
N THR A 239 14.62 5.83 2.88
CA THR A 239 13.26 6.37 2.97
C THR A 239 13.35 7.88 3.03
N THR A 240 12.88 8.54 1.99
CA THR A 240 13.02 9.99 1.81
C THR A 240 11.73 10.75 2.12
N TYR A 241 10.61 10.05 2.21
CA TYR A 241 9.33 10.61 2.63
C TYR A 241 8.54 9.54 3.38
N LEU A 242 7.94 9.91 4.49
CA LEU A 242 7.10 8.99 5.26
C LEU A 242 6.01 9.74 6.00
N ASP A 243 4.76 9.37 5.74
CA ASP A 243 3.64 9.73 6.62
C ASP A 243 2.76 8.48 6.83
N ASP A 244 1.57 8.66 7.39
CA ASP A 244 0.71 7.51 7.72
C ASP A 244 0.17 6.78 6.48
N ASP A 245 0.16 7.45 5.32
CA ASP A 245 -0.44 6.91 4.09
C ASP A 245 0.57 6.63 3.00
N LEU A 246 1.66 7.40 2.94
CA LEU A 246 2.56 7.43 1.79
C LEU A 246 4.00 7.26 2.24
N ARG A 247 4.74 6.45 1.49
CA ARG A 247 6.18 6.29 1.68
C ARG A 247 6.88 6.38 0.33
N ILE A 248 7.94 7.17 0.27
CA ILE A 248 8.80 7.26 -0.91
C ILE A 248 10.18 6.78 -0.49
N SER A 249 10.73 5.86 -1.28
CA SER A 249 12.04 5.28 -1.01
C SER A 249 12.90 5.34 -2.28
N ARG A 250 14.19 5.39 -2.07
CA ARG A 250 15.18 5.35 -3.15
C ARG A 250 16.15 4.21 -2.91
N GLY A 251 16.52 3.53 -3.97
CA GLY A 251 17.43 2.38 -3.89
C GLY A 251 18.63 2.52 -4.81
N ASP A 252 19.29 1.40 -5.05
CA ASP A 252 20.46 1.34 -5.91
C ASP A 252 20.20 1.98 -7.27
N GLY A 253 21.14 2.76 -7.75
CA GLY A 253 21.01 3.44 -9.04
C GLY A 253 20.09 4.65 -9.03
N GLY A 254 19.62 5.08 -7.85
CA GLY A 254 18.70 6.20 -7.73
C GLY A 254 17.27 5.88 -8.07
N SER A 255 16.93 4.61 -8.19
CA SER A 255 15.55 4.19 -8.45
C SER A 255 14.61 4.67 -7.36
N VAL A 256 13.41 5.07 -7.75
CA VAL A 256 12.38 5.57 -6.84
C VAL A 256 11.26 4.54 -6.72
N PHE A 257 10.77 4.38 -5.50
CA PHE A 257 9.62 3.54 -5.19
C PHE A 257 8.60 4.37 -4.42
N VAL A 258 7.37 4.42 -4.92
CA VAL A 258 6.26 5.09 -4.25
C VAL A 258 5.30 4.02 -3.76
N LEU A 259 5.05 4.01 -2.46
CA LEU A 259 4.20 3.01 -1.83
C LEU A 259 3.13 3.68 -0.99
N ILE A 260 1.94 3.08 -1.00
CA ILE A 260 0.79 3.58 -0.24
C ILE A 260 0.40 2.48 0.76
N LYS A 261 0.12 2.91 1.99
CA LYS A 261 -0.28 2.00 3.06
C LYS A 261 -1.60 1.31 2.70
N GLU A 262 -1.63 -0.02 2.89
CA GLU A 262 -2.87 -0.78 2.69
C GLU A 262 -3.99 -0.18 3.55
N GLY A 263 -5.15 0.00 2.96
CA GLY A 263 -6.30 0.60 3.63
C GLY A 263 -6.39 2.12 3.54
N SER A 264 -5.39 2.77 2.97
CA SER A 264 -5.42 4.23 2.79
C SER A 264 -6.45 4.64 1.75
N ALA A 265 -7.10 5.78 1.97
CA ALA A 265 -8.02 6.37 1.01
C ALA A 265 -7.32 6.73 -0.31
N LEU A 266 -6.00 6.92 -0.31
CA LEU A 266 -5.24 7.21 -1.53
C LEU A 266 -5.32 6.07 -2.55
N LEU A 267 -5.55 4.82 -2.10
CA LEU A 267 -5.66 3.66 -2.99
C LEU A 267 -7.00 3.60 -3.73
N THR A 268 -8.02 4.32 -3.26
CA THR A 268 -9.39 4.23 -3.78
C THR A 268 -9.82 5.45 -4.59
N GLN A 269 -8.91 6.35 -4.91
CA GLN A 269 -9.21 7.56 -5.70
C GLN A 269 -9.29 7.27 -7.20
#